data_c3e03eb827249367afb6adebacf671e5
#
_entry.id   c3e03eb827249367afb6adebacf671e5
#
_cell.length_a   1.000
_cell.length_b   1.000
_cell.length_c   1.000
_cell.angle_alpha   90.00
_cell.angle_beta   90.00
_cell.angle_gamma   90.00
#
_symmetry.space_group_name_H-M   'P 1'
#
loop_
_entity.id
_entity.type
_entity.pdbx_description
1 polymer ?
#
loop_
_entity_poly.entity_id
_entity_poly.type
_entity_poly.pdbx_seq_one_letter_code
_entity_poly.pdbx_strand_id
1 'polypeptide(L)'
;THPVGGSTELQVSDFIFQILDSVRDPSVVPLGSSFPSPYLFPLDKLGRYLANAARKFDPLATVTDLPPGNEELRRQLALRYLAQGANVSPQEIVITSGAMEGLNLCLQAITKPGDLIAIESPTFYAGLQASERLGLKVIEIPSHPREGVSLSALEDALRHHPIKACLFMLNFANPTGSRVSDENKKTLLELLRR
;
A
#
# COMPACT_ATOMS: atom_id res chain seq x y z
N THR A 1 4.16 -0.68 27.72
CA THR A 1 4.79 -1.61 26.78
C THR A 1 3.91 -2.84 26.67
N HIS A 2 3.10 -2.92 25.61
CA HIS A 2 2.41 -4.18 25.31
C HIS A 2 3.46 -5.14 24.76
N PRO A 3 3.48 -6.40 25.24
CA PRO A 3 4.37 -7.40 24.65
C PRO A 3 4.02 -7.55 23.17
N VAL A 4 5.03 -7.65 22.33
CA VAL A 4 4.85 -8.03 20.93
C VAL A 4 4.21 -9.42 20.94
N GLY A 5 2.92 -9.49 20.58
CA GLY A 5 2.15 -10.73 20.61
C GLY A 5 2.71 -11.77 19.63
N GLY A 6 2.40 -13.01 19.85
CA GLY A 6 2.72 -14.08 18.89
C GLY A 6 2.04 -13.86 17.53
N SER A 7 2.49 -14.56 16.50
CA SER A 7 1.87 -14.53 15.17
C SER A 7 0.41 -15.00 15.23
N THR A 8 -0.51 -14.28 14.58
CA THR A 8 -1.93 -14.57 14.54
C THR A 8 -2.37 -14.96 13.13
N GLU A 9 -3.21 -15.98 13.03
CA GLU A 9 -3.92 -16.33 11.79
C GLU A 9 -5.09 -15.35 11.61
N LEU A 10 -5.24 -14.76 10.44
CA LEU A 10 -6.20 -13.68 10.18
C LEU A 10 -7.50 -14.22 9.57
N GLN A 11 -8.65 -13.77 10.07
CA GLN A 11 -9.98 -13.95 9.49
C GLN A 11 -10.67 -12.59 9.38
N VAL A 12 -10.16 -11.74 8.48
CA VAL A 12 -10.50 -10.31 8.42
C VAL A 12 -11.59 -10.01 7.39
N SER A 13 -11.69 -10.82 6.33
CA SER A 13 -12.51 -10.50 5.15
C SER A 13 -13.99 -10.32 5.46
N ASP A 14 -14.60 -11.21 6.24
CA ASP A 14 -16.04 -11.13 6.57
C ASP A 14 -16.39 -9.89 7.39
N PHE A 15 -15.54 -9.53 8.33
CA PHE A 15 -15.74 -8.34 9.14
C PHE A 15 -15.66 -7.04 8.31
N ILE A 16 -14.76 -7.02 7.33
CA ILE A 16 -14.60 -5.86 6.44
C ILE A 16 -15.82 -5.69 5.53
N PHE A 17 -16.39 -6.77 5.01
CA PHE A 17 -17.60 -6.66 4.21
C PHE A 17 -18.77 -6.05 4.99
N GLN A 18 -18.93 -6.37 6.27
CA GLN A 18 -19.95 -5.75 7.13
C GLN A 18 -19.70 -4.24 7.31
N ILE A 19 -18.44 -3.82 7.48
CA ILE A 19 -18.09 -2.40 7.58
C ILE A 19 -18.37 -1.68 6.26
N LEU A 20 -17.98 -2.25 5.12
CA LEU A 20 -18.21 -1.64 3.81
C LEU A 20 -19.69 -1.52 3.46
N ASP A 21 -20.52 -2.46 3.87
CA ASP A 21 -21.98 -2.37 3.68
C ASP A 21 -22.58 -1.24 4.50
N SER A 22 -22.09 -0.99 5.70
CA SER A 22 -22.56 0.14 6.52
C SER A 22 -22.27 1.51 5.89
N VAL A 23 -21.23 1.64 5.08
CA VAL A 23 -20.88 2.89 4.38
C VAL A 23 -21.88 3.22 3.25
N ARG A 24 -22.63 2.23 2.76
CA ARG A 24 -23.65 2.41 1.71
C ARG A 24 -24.96 2.97 2.23
N ASP A 25 -25.18 2.93 3.54
CA ASP A 25 -26.39 3.47 4.15
C ASP A 25 -26.31 5.02 4.21
N PRO A 26 -27.16 5.75 3.48
CA PRO A 26 -27.15 7.21 3.43
C PRO A 26 -27.53 7.86 4.76
N SER A 27 -28.09 7.12 5.71
CA SER A 27 -28.40 7.61 7.07
C SER A 27 -27.19 7.60 7.99
N VAL A 28 -26.11 6.91 7.62
CA VAL A 28 -24.89 6.77 8.41
C VAL A 28 -23.85 7.80 7.97
N VAL A 29 -23.31 8.55 8.93
CA VAL A 29 -22.15 9.41 8.64
C VAL A 29 -20.90 8.55 8.53
N PRO A 30 -20.25 8.48 7.35
CA PRO A 30 -19.19 7.50 7.07
C PRO A 30 -17.83 7.90 7.68
N LEU A 31 -17.76 8.07 9.01
CA LEU A 31 -16.52 8.42 9.72
C LEU A 31 -15.51 7.27 9.73
N GLY A 32 -15.91 6.03 9.44
CA GLY A 32 -15.05 4.87 9.36
C GLY A 32 -14.40 4.65 8.00
N SER A 33 -14.61 5.54 7.01
CA SER A 33 -14.01 5.44 5.69
C SER A 33 -13.09 6.62 5.40
N SER A 34 -12.00 6.36 4.68
CA SER A 34 -11.05 7.39 4.22
C SER A 34 -11.27 7.79 2.75
N PHE A 35 -12.48 7.58 2.22
CA PHE A 35 -12.80 8.03 0.88
C PHE A 35 -12.82 9.55 0.82
N PRO A 36 -12.08 10.18 -0.12
CA PRO A 36 -12.16 11.63 -0.32
C PRO A 36 -13.54 12.02 -0.83
N SER A 37 -13.95 13.25 -0.55
CA SER A 37 -15.19 13.77 -1.09
C SER A 37 -15.22 13.64 -2.63
N PRO A 38 -16.32 13.12 -3.22
CA PRO A 38 -16.44 12.96 -4.67
C PRO A 38 -16.30 14.30 -5.43
N TYR A 39 -16.62 15.41 -4.79
CA TYR A 39 -16.49 16.76 -5.37
C TYR A 39 -15.03 17.23 -5.52
N LEU A 40 -14.06 16.54 -4.90
CA LEU A 40 -12.64 16.82 -5.05
C LEU A 40 -12.04 16.19 -6.32
N PHE A 41 -12.75 15.28 -6.98
CA PHE A 41 -12.27 14.65 -8.21
C PHE A 41 -12.48 15.57 -9.42
N PRO A 42 -11.47 15.81 -10.25
CA PRO A 42 -11.56 16.65 -11.43
C PRO A 42 -12.24 15.92 -12.60
N LEU A 43 -13.49 15.48 -12.42
CA LEU A 43 -14.22 14.58 -13.34
C LEU A 43 -14.31 15.15 -14.76
N ASP A 44 -14.60 16.48 -14.91
CA ASP A 44 -14.69 17.14 -16.22
C ASP A 44 -13.36 17.09 -16.97
N LYS A 45 -12.24 17.23 -16.24
CA LYS A 45 -10.91 17.15 -16.83
C LYS A 45 -10.57 15.73 -17.24
N LEU A 46 -10.90 14.76 -16.38
CA LEU A 46 -10.72 13.34 -16.66
C LEU A 46 -11.57 12.90 -17.86
N GLY A 47 -12.83 13.32 -17.93
CA GLY A 47 -13.71 13.02 -19.07
C GLY A 47 -13.17 13.55 -20.39
N ARG A 48 -12.63 14.78 -20.41
CA ARG A 48 -11.98 15.35 -21.62
C ARG A 48 -10.75 14.54 -22.04
N TYR A 49 -9.90 14.14 -21.08
CA TYR A 49 -8.72 13.34 -21.41
C TYR A 49 -9.10 11.95 -21.91
N LEU A 50 -10.10 11.32 -21.30
CA LEU A 50 -10.61 10.01 -21.73
C LEU A 50 -11.16 10.09 -23.17
N ALA A 51 -11.98 11.09 -23.48
CA ALA A 51 -12.51 11.30 -24.83
C ALA A 51 -11.39 11.54 -25.86
N ASN A 52 -10.36 12.30 -25.49
CA ASN A 52 -9.21 12.54 -26.37
C ASN A 52 -8.37 11.27 -26.59
N ALA A 53 -8.17 10.46 -25.54
CA ALA A 53 -7.47 9.19 -25.66
C ALA A 53 -8.24 8.21 -26.56
N ALA A 54 -9.56 8.10 -26.37
CA ALA A 54 -10.42 7.23 -27.18
C ALA A 54 -10.39 7.57 -28.69
N ARG A 55 -10.27 8.85 -29.04
CA ARG A 55 -10.15 9.27 -30.46
C ARG A 55 -8.81 8.90 -31.10
N LYS A 56 -7.78 8.68 -30.29
CA LYS A 56 -6.41 8.35 -30.72
C LYS A 56 -6.09 6.88 -30.48
N PHE A 57 -7.10 6.04 -30.32
CA PHE A 57 -6.92 4.64 -30.00
C PHE A 57 -6.17 3.96 -31.17
N ASP A 58 -4.97 3.50 -30.88
CA ASP A 58 -4.20 2.69 -31.81
C ASP A 58 -4.56 1.22 -31.58
N PRO A 59 -5.10 0.50 -32.58
CA PRO A 59 -5.36 -0.94 -32.44
C PRO A 59 -4.12 -1.74 -32.02
N LEU A 60 -2.93 -1.31 -32.39
CA LEU A 60 -1.68 -1.95 -31.98
C LEU A 60 -1.41 -1.83 -30.48
N ALA A 61 -1.93 -0.80 -29.81
CA ALA A 61 -1.79 -0.66 -28.36
C ALA A 61 -2.39 -1.86 -27.60
N THR A 62 -3.37 -2.56 -28.16
CA THR A 62 -3.95 -3.76 -27.56
C THR A 62 -2.96 -4.93 -27.44
N VAL A 63 -1.89 -4.92 -28.23
CA VAL A 63 -0.85 -5.97 -28.21
C VAL A 63 0.52 -5.43 -27.79
N THR A 64 0.72 -4.12 -27.74
CA THR A 64 1.99 -3.49 -27.34
C THR A 64 2.03 -3.10 -25.87
N ASP A 65 0.87 -2.87 -25.22
CA ASP A 65 0.78 -2.50 -23.80
C ASP A 65 0.80 -3.72 -22.87
N LEU A 66 1.56 -4.75 -23.23
CA LEU A 66 1.84 -5.91 -22.38
C LEU A 66 2.73 -5.51 -21.18
N PRO A 67 2.83 -6.36 -20.14
CA PRO A 67 3.75 -6.11 -19.03
C PRO A 67 5.17 -5.77 -19.55
N PRO A 68 5.81 -4.75 -18.97
CA PRO A 68 5.47 -4.03 -17.73
C PRO A 68 4.50 -2.84 -17.91
N GLY A 69 3.78 -2.72 -19.00
CA GLY A 69 2.78 -1.69 -19.27
C GLY A 69 3.27 -0.57 -20.18
N ASN A 70 2.38 0.37 -20.49
CA ASN A 70 2.61 1.43 -21.48
C ASN A 70 3.89 2.22 -21.22
N GLU A 71 4.77 2.28 -22.23
CA GLU A 71 6.10 2.88 -22.13
C GLU A 71 6.04 4.38 -21.82
N GLU A 72 5.13 5.11 -22.47
CA GLU A 72 5.00 6.54 -22.26
C GLU A 72 4.51 6.85 -20.83
N LEU A 73 3.57 6.08 -20.30
CA LEU A 73 3.13 6.22 -18.91
C LEU A 73 4.30 5.98 -17.93
N ARG A 74 5.09 4.94 -18.15
CA ARG A 74 6.27 4.65 -17.33
C ARG A 74 7.29 5.78 -17.40
N ARG A 75 7.52 6.34 -18.60
CA ARG A 75 8.38 7.51 -18.80
C ARG A 75 7.89 8.74 -18.02
N GLN A 76 6.59 9.03 -18.07
CA GLN A 76 5.98 10.15 -17.32
C GLN A 76 6.12 9.95 -15.81
N LEU A 77 5.96 8.74 -15.32
CA LEU A 77 6.16 8.42 -13.91
C LEU A 77 7.62 8.59 -13.50
N ALA A 78 8.58 8.13 -14.29
CA ALA A 78 10.01 8.32 -14.04
C ALA A 78 10.38 9.82 -13.97
N LEU A 79 9.83 10.66 -14.86
CA LEU A 79 10.03 12.11 -14.80
C LEU A 79 9.47 12.73 -13.51
N ARG A 80 8.33 12.24 -13.00
CA ARG A 80 7.80 12.71 -11.71
C ARG A 80 8.69 12.34 -10.54
N TYR A 81 9.28 11.14 -10.55
CA TYR A 81 10.27 10.74 -9.54
C TYR A 81 11.52 11.62 -9.62
N LEU A 82 12.02 11.86 -10.83
CA LEU A 82 13.20 12.73 -11.05
C LEU A 82 12.96 14.16 -10.53
N ALA A 83 11.78 14.72 -10.78
CA ALA A 83 11.40 16.04 -10.25
C ALA A 83 11.36 16.11 -8.72
N GLN A 84 11.27 14.97 -8.05
CA GLN A 84 11.33 14.84 -6.58
C GLN A 84 12.71 14.41 -6.07
N GLY A 85 13.72 14.39 -6.94
CA GLY A 85 15.09 14.02 -6.60
C GLY A 85 15.38 12.51 -6.58
N ALA A 86 14.44 11.67 -7.04
CA ALA A 86 14.64 10.23 -7.13
C ALA A 86 14.85 9.81 -8.59
N ASN A 87 16.01 9.20 -8.87
CA ASN A 87 16.32 8.69 -10.22
C ASN A 87 15.84 7.24 -10.34
N VAL A 88 14.68 7.07 -10.98
CA VAL A 88 14.06 5.76 -11.26
C VAL A 88 13.99 5.59 -12.77
N SER A 89 14.54 4.48 -13.27
CA SER A 89 14.46 4.16 -14.71
C SER A 89 13.03 3.75 -15.10
N PRO A 90 12.52 4.13 -16.29
CA PRO A 90 11.25 3.61 -16.79
C PRO A 90 11.18 2.07 -16.82
N GLN A 91 12.32 1.38 -16.95
CA GLN A 91 12.40 -0.09 -16.93
C GLN A 91 12.17 -0.69 -15.55
N GLU A 92 12.34 0.10 -14.48
CA GLU A 92 12.08 -0.32 -13.10
C GLU A 92 10.61 -0.11 -12.68
N ILE A 93 9.78 0.43 -13.58
CA ILE A 93 8.37 0.74 -13.30
C ILE A 93 7.49 -0.30 -13.96
N VAL A 94 6.62 -0.91 -13.18
CA VAL A 94 5.56 -1.82 -13.65
C VAL A 94 4.21 -1.17 -13.40
N ILE A 95 3.37 -1.10 -14.43
CA ILE A 95 2.00 -0.58 -14.32
C ILE A 95 1.08 -1.71 -13.88
N THR A 96 0.26 -1.43 -12.88
CA THR A 96 -0.72 -2.37 -12.33
C THR A 96 -2.13 -1.77 -12.32
N SER A 97 -3.15 -2.61 -12.21
CA SER A 97 -4.55 -2.18 -12.11
C SER A 97 -4.89 -1.63 -10.72
N GLY A 98 -4.03 -0.76 -10.20
CA GLY A 98 -4.17 -0.11 -8.91
C GLY A 98 -3.24 -0.66 -7.83
N ALA A 99 -3.23 0.04 -6.69
CA ALA A 99 -2.31 -0.24 -5.59
C ALA A 99 -2.46 -1.64 -4.98
N MET A 100 -3.67 -2.21 -5.00
CA MET A 100 -3.90 -3.55 -4.44
C MET A 100 -3.30 -4.66 -5.29
N GLU A 101 -3.33 -4.54 -6.61
CA GLU A 101 -2.61 -5.49 -7.47
C GLU A 101 -1.10 -5.35 -7.25
N GLY A 102 -0.58 -4.11 -7.23
CA GLY A 102 0.83 -3.86 -6.93
C GLY A 102 1.27 -4.48 -5.61
N LEU A 103 0.50 -4.29 -4.53
CA LEU A 103 0.78 -4.89 -3.23
C LEU A 103 0.81 -6.42 -3.27
N ASN A 104 -0.22 -7.03 -3.90
CA ASN A 104 -0.28 -8.50 -4.02
C ASN A 104 0.91 -9.05 -4.81
N LEU A 105 1.27 -8.42 -5.93
CA LEU A 105 2.43 -8.82 -6.73
C LEU A 105 3.74 -8.69 -5.96
N CYS A 106 3.93 -7.60 -5.23
CA CYS A 106 5.12 -7.41 -4.38
C CYS A 106 5.22 -8.50 -3.30
N LEU A 107 4.14 -8.76 -2.58
CA LEU A 107 4.14 -9.80 -1.55
C LEU A 107 4.39 -11.19 -2.15
N GLN A 108 3.73 -11.54 -3.26
CA GLN A 108 3.94 -12.83 -3.95
C GLN A 108 5.38 -13.03 -4.43
N ALA A 109 6.05 -11.93 -4.85
CA ALA A 109 7.43 -12.00 -5.34
C ALA A 109 8.45 -12.34 -4.24
N ILE A 110 8.17 -11.99 -2.98
CA ILE A 110 9.15 -12.07 -1.89
C ILE A 110 8.73 -12.99 -0.74
N THR A 111 7.49 -13.49 -0.73
CA THR A 111 6.97 -14.33 0.35
C THR A 111 6.37 -15.64 -0.18
N LYS A 112 6.22 -16.61 0.72
CA LYS A 112 5.52 -17.88 0.50
C LYS A 112 4.47 -18.07 1.60
N PRO A 113 3.43 -18.90 1.39
CA PRO A 113 2.48 -19.25 2.44
C PRO A 113 3.20 -19.74 3.71
N GLY A 114 2.78 -19.21 4.86
CA GLY A 114 3.39 -19.47 6.16
C GLY A 114 4.52 -18.51 6.56
N ASP A 115 5.04 -17.69 5.64
CA ASP A 115 6.03 -16.66 5.98
C ASP A 115 5.44 -15.58 6.86
N LEU A 116 6.30 -14.96 7.68
CA LEU A 116 5.94 -13.91 8.61
C LEU A 116 6.27 -12.53 8.02
N ILE A 117 5.30 -11.62 8.06
CA ILE A 117 5.51 -10.21 7.71
C ILE A 117 5.21 -9.31 8.91
N ALA A 118 5.88 -8.17 8.99
CA ALA A 118 5.56 -7.11 9.94
C ALA A 118 4.61 -6.09 9.31
N ILE A 119 3.59 -5.71 10.06
CA ILE A 119 2.60 -4.70 9.63
C ILE A 119 2.37 -3.71 10.77
N GLU A 120 2.14 -2.44 10.46
CA GLU A 120 1.82 -1.47 11.50
C GLU A 120 0.42 -1.70 12.09
N SER A 121 0.24 -1.34 13.36
CA SER A 121 -1.05 -1.46 14.05
C SER A 121 -1.39 -0.14 14.78
N PRO A 122 -2.54 0.50 14.48
CA PRO A 122 -3.55 0.09 13.49
C PRO A 122 -3.09 0.29 12.04
N THR A 123 -3.67 -0.48 11.11
CA THR A 123 -3.33 -0.44 9.69
C THR A 123 -4.57 -0.42 8.80
N PHE A 124 -4.35 -0.17 7.50
CA PHE A 124 -5.40 -0.30 6.50
C PHE A 124 -5.72 -1.78 6.23
N TYR A 125 -6.99 -2.13 6.35
CA TYR A 125 -7.48 -3.53 6.28
C TYR A 125 -7.07 -4.29 5.02
N ALA A 126 -6.88 -3.60 3.89
CA ALA A 126 -6.54 -4.28 2.64
C ALA A 126 -5.15 -4.95 2.68
N GLY A 127 -4.22 -4.43 3.50
CA GLY A 127 -2.96 -5.11 3.80
C GLY A 127 -3.16 -6.44 4.53
N LEU A 128 -4.08 -6.46 5.49
CA LEU A 128 -4.46 -7.67 6.21
C LEU A 128 -5.14 -8.70 5.29
N GLN A 129 -6.08 -8.26 4.44
CA GLN A 129 -6.73 -9.13 3.45
C GLN A 129 -5.74 -9.74 2.46
N ALA A 130 -4.77 -8.95 1.96
CA ALA A 130 -3.74 -9.45 1.07
C ALA A 130 -2.89 -10.52 1.77
N SER A 131 -2.54 -10.30 3.04
CA SER A 131 -1.76 -11.24 3.86
C SER A 131 -2.53 -12.55 4.10
N GLU A 132 -3.81 -12.44 4.46
CA GLU A 132 -4.71 -13.59 4.65
C GLU A 132 -4.81 -14.44 3.37
N ARG A 133 -5.07 -13.81 2.23
CA ARG A 133 -5.19 -14.49 0.92
C ARG A 133 -3.93 -15.22 0.49
N LEU A 134 -2.77 -14.70 0.86
CA LEU A 134 -1.46 -15.30 0.56
C LEU A 134 -1.02 -16.31 1.63
N GLY A 135 -1.85 -16.56 2.65
CA GLY A 135 -1.53 -17.48 3.74
C GLY A 135 -0.33 -17.03 4.57
N LEU A 136 -0.12 -15.71 4.69
CA LEU A 136 0.97 -15.14 5.46
C LEU A 136 0.59 -15.03 6.94
N LYS A 137 1.59 -15.11 7.80
CA LYS A 137 1.47 -14.76 9.21
C LYS A 137 1.84 -13.30 9.40
N VAL A 138 1.19 -12.64 10.37
CA VAL A 138 1.40 -11.22 10.63
C VAL A 138 1.89 -11.02 12.05
N ILE A 139 2.90 -10.17 12.22
CA ILE A 139 3.29 -9.58 13.49
C ILE A 139 2.96 -8.10 13.46
N GLU A 140 2.20 -7.65 14.46
CA GLU A 140 1.78 -6.26 14.58
C GLU A 140 2.85 -5.43 15.26
N ILE A 141 3.27 -4.35 14.61
CA ILE A 141 4.19 -3.36 15.17
C ILE A 141 3.38 -2.13 15.59
N PRO A 142 3.37 -1.76 16.88
CA PRO A 142 2.63 -0.62 17.36
C PRO A 142 3.01 0.67 16.64
N SER A 143 2.02 1.52 16.37
CA SER A 143 2.22 2.85 15.77
C SER A 143 1.81 3.96 16.72
N HIS A 144 2.61 5.02 16.77
CA HIS A 144 2.25 6.24 17.47
C HIS A 144 1.38 7.12 16.55
N PRO A 145 0.30 7.77 17.06
CA PRO A 145 -0.65 8.52 16.22
C PRO A 145 -0.04 9.68 15.41
N ARG A 146 1.13 10.18 15.78
CA ARG A 146 1.81 11.27 15.07
C ARG A 146 3.09 10.81 14.38
N GLU A 147 3.85 9.93 15.01
CA GLU A 147 5.21 9.56 14.59
C GLU A 147 5.25 8.30 13.73
N GLY A 148 4.13 7.57 13.65
CA GLY A 148 4.01 6.34 12.87
C GLY A 148 4.61 5.12 13.59
N VAL A 149 5.09 4.16 12.82
CA VAL A 149 5.54 2.86 13.32
C VAL A 149 6.67 2.98 14.35
N SER A 150 6.58 2.22 15.45
CA SER A 150 7.60 2.16 16.49
C SER A 150 8.85 1.41 16.02
N LEU A 151 9.95 2.12 15.83
CA LEU A 151 11.21 1.53 15.39
C LEU A 151 11.82 0.59 16.44
N SER A 152 11.66 0.90 17.73
CA SER A 152 12.14 0.04 18.80
C SER A 152 11.38 -1.29 18.88
N ALA A 153 10.06 -1.25 18.69
CA ALA A 153 9.25 -2.46 18.61
C ALA A 153 9.57 -3.29 17.36
N LEU A 154 9.82 -2.62 16.23
CA LEU A 154 10.26 -3.28 15.00
C LEU A 154 11.63 -3.95 15.18
N GLU A 155 12.61 -3.25 15.77
CA GLU A 155 13.94 -3.82 16.03
C GLU A 155 13.85 -5.07 16.92
N ASP A 156 13.02 -5.02 17.96
CA ASP A 156 12.79 -6.17 18.84
C ASP A 156 12.14 -7.33 18.06
N ALA A 157 11.12 -7.04 17.26
CA ALA A 157 10.47 -8.06 16.43
C ALA A 157 11.45 -8.72 15.43
N LEU A 158 12.31 -7.93 14.77
CA LEU A 158 13.32 -8.43 13.83
C LEU A 158 14.37 -9.33 14.50
N ARG A 159 14.68 -9.09 15.78
CA ARG A 159 15.61 -9.95 16.55
C ARG A 159 15.03 -11.31 16.91
N HIS A 160 13.72 -11.37 17.14
CA HIS A 160 13.07 -12.57 17.69
C HIS A 160 12.28 -13.37 16.64
N HIS A 161 12.04 -12.81 15.47
CA HIS A 161 11.19 -13.42 14.44
C HIS A 161 11.81 -13.36 13.06
N PRO A 162 11.64 -14.42 12.23
CA PRO A 162 12.15 -14.47 10.86
C PRO A 162 11.22 -13.68 9.92
N ILE A 163 11.17 -12.36 10.07
CA ILE A 163 10.33 -11.47 9.27
C ILE A 163 10.87 -11.40 7.85
N LYS A 164 10.03 -11.69 6.86
CA LYS A 164 10.37 -11.68 5.43
C LYS A 164 10.12 -10.35 4.75
N ALA A 165 9.11 -9.61 5.20
CA ALA A 165 8.74 -8.32 4.66
C ALA A 165 8.14 -7.43 5.72
N CYS A 166 8.17 -6.11 5.48
CA CYS A 166 7.48 -5.11 6.28
C CYS A 166 6.52 -4.33 5.39
N LEU A 167 5.26 -4.18 5.83
CA LEU A 167 4.25 -3.39 5.17
C LEU A 167 3.87 -2.19 6.04
N PHE A 168 4.38 -1.01 5.69
CA PHE A 168 4.20 0.23 6.44
C PHE A 168 3.76 1.39 5.55
N MET A 169 2.89 2.25 6.06
CA MET A 169 2.54 3.53 5.46
C MET A 169 3.28 4.66 6.17
N LEU A 170 4.42 5.07 5.62
CA LEU A 170 5.31 6.04 6.28
C LEU A 170 4.83 7.50 6.19
N ASN A 171 3.86 7.78 5.31
CA ASN A 171 3.30 9.11 5.13
C ASN A 171 1.79 9.03 5.12
N PHE A 172 1.13 9.81 5.99
CA PHE A 172 -0.32 9.88 6.09
C PHE A 172 -0.97 8.51 6.25
N ALA A 173 -0.45 7.74 7.21
CA ALA A 173 -0.88 6.36 7.46
C ALA A 173 -2.40 6.26 7.65
N ASN A 174 -3.01 5.26 7.04
CA ASN A 174 -4.41 4.95 7.25
C ASN A 174 -4.55 3.87 8.36
N PRO A 175 -5.26 4.13 9.48
CA PRO A 175 -6.22 5.22 9.68
C PRO A 175 -5.67 6.44 10.46
N THR A 176 -4.43 6.43 10.94
CA THR A 176 -3.94 7.39 11.95
C THR A 176 -3.60 8.78 11.40
N GLY A 177 -3.34 8.90 10.09
CA GLY A 177 -2.80 10.13 9.50
C GLY A 177 -1.35 10.42 9.90
N SER A 178 -0.68 9.52 10.60
CA SER A 178 0.69 9.72 11.09
C SER A 178 1.69 9.88 9.95
N ARG A 179 2.80 10.54 10.26
CA ARG A 179 3.92 10.72 9.33
C ARG A 179 5.22 10.41 10.05
N VAL A 180 5.94 9.43 9.55
CA VAL A 180 7.29 9.11 10.03
C VAL A 180 8.25 10.21 9.61
N SER A 181 9.08 10.70 10.54
CA SER A 181 10.10 11.71 10.25
C SER A 181 11.16 11.17 9.30
N ASP A 182 11.85 12.07 8.60
CA ASP A 182 12.91 11.68 7.66
C ASP A 182 14.11 11.02 8.39
N GLU A 183 14.35 11.40 9.63
CA GLU A 183 15.33 10.74 10.51
C GLU A 183 14.91 9.29 10.82
N ASN A 184 13.67 9.09 11.25
CA ASN A 184 13.14 7.76 11.53
C ASN A 184 13.06 6.88 10.28
N LYS A 185 12.81 7.46 9.09
CA LYS A 185 12.89 6.71 7.82
C LYS A 185 14.31 6.22 7.52
N LYS A 186 15.33 7.03 7.81
CA LYS A 186 16.74 6.59 7.67
C LYS A 186 17.05 5.45 8.63
N THR A 187 16.67 5.60 9.89
CA THR A 187 16.85 4.53 10.89
C THR A 187 16.11 3.26 10.49
N LEU A 188 14.88 3.38 9.98
CA LEU A 188 14.13 2.23 9.44
C LEU A 188 14.91 1.51 8.33
N LEU A 189 15.47 2.25 7.36
CA LEU A 189 16.27 1.65 6.28
C LEU A 189 17.52 0.95 6.82
N GLU A 190 18.16 1.48 7.86
CA GLU A 190 19.32 0.85 8.51
C GLU A 190 18.93 -0.45 9.22
N LEU A 191 17.78 -0.48 9.90
CA LEU A 191 17.25 -1.68 10.53
C LEU A 191 16.96 -2.79 9.51
N LEU A 192 16.38 -2.44 8.37
CA LEU A 192 16.00 -3.41 7.32
C LEU A 192 17.18 -3.89 6.45
N ARG A 193 18.36 -3.28 6.54
CA ARG A 193 19.56 -3.72 5.84
C ARG A 193 20.40 -4.76 6.59
N ARG A 194 20.11 -4.98 7.87
CA ARG A 194 20.78 -5.98 8.73
C ARG A 194 20.25 -7.37 8.47
#